data_1ea5183f04d56444c3c0cead54d07158
#
_entry.id   1ea5183f04d56444c3c0cead54d07158
#
_cell.length_a   1.000
_cell.length_b   1.000
_cell.length_c   1.000
_cell.angle_alpha   90.00
_cell.angle_beta   90.00
_cell.angle_gamma   90.00
#
_symmetry.space_group_name_H-M   'P 1'
#
loop_
_entity.id
_entity.type
_entity.pdbx_description
1 polymer ?
#
loop_
_entity_poly.entity_id
_entity_poly.type
_entity_poly.pdbx_seq_one_letter_code
_entity_poly.pdbx_strand_id
1 'polypeptide(L)'
;MNKILLSIFCLFFGQSALACSDLLDSEMRILDSAESQNLCEYEGKTLLVVNVASRCGYTYQYASLQSLYEKYKEEDFVVLGVPSRDFFQEYSNESDVAEFCSTEYGVNFPMFSTVKVRGKKAHPFYKKLKEESGVEPTWNFNKYLISKNGKVISTFKSGVKPDSPELISAIE
;
A
#
# COMPACT_ATOMS: atom_id res chain seq x y z
N MET A 1 55.64 27.40 -25.92
CA MET A 1 54.96 26.09 -25.60
C MET A 1 53.93 26.33 -24.50
N ASN A 2 52.67 26.69 -24.88
CA ASN A 2 51.60 26.95 -23.93
C ASN A 2 50.88 25.64 -23.56
N LYS A 3 50.93 25.27 -22.31
CA LYS A 3 50.15 24.11 -21.78
C LYS A 3 48.75 24.64 -21.38
N ILE A 4 47.75 24.25 -22.14
CA ILE A 4 46.33 24.47 -21.79
C ILE A 4 45.94 23.41 -20.78
N LEU A 5 45.68 23.82 -19.53
CA LEU A 5 45.05 23.02 -18.48
C LEU A 5 43.56 22.94 -18.75
N LEU A 6 43.07 21.79 -19.14
CA LEU A 6 41.65 21.49 -19.30
C LEU A 6 41.07 21.14 -17.93
N SER A 7 40.38 22.06 -17.25
CA SER A 7 39.65 21.79 -16.00
C SER A 7 38.36 21.03 -16.33
N ILE A 8 38.33 19.76 -15.96
CA ILE A 8 37.11 18.93 -16.01
C ILE A 8 36.25 19.31 -14.81
N PHE A 9 35.15 20.05 -15.07
CA PHE A 9 34.16 20.40 -14.07
C PHE A 9 33.16 19.25 -13.94
N CYS A 10 33.38 18.36 -12.97
CA CYS A 10 32.41 17.30 -12.65
C CYS A 10 31.18 17.93 -11.98
N LEU A 11 30.08 18.06 -12.73
CA LEU A 11 28.76 18.37 -12.21
C LEU A 11 28.25 17.15 -11.43
N PHE A 12 28.38 17.19 -10.11
CA PHE A 12 27.64 16.28 -9.23
C PHE A 12 26.16 16.67 -9.24
N PHE A 13 25.36 15.94 -10.02
CA PHE A 13 23.91 15.94 -9.83
C PHE A 13 23.61 15.25 -8.50
N GLY A 14 23.43 16.04 -7.46
CA GLY A 14 22.90 15.55 -6.18
C GLY A 14 21.49 15.01 -6.40
N GLN A 15 21.32 13.70 -6.40
CA GLN A 15 20.01 13.08 -6.24
C GLN A 15 19.54 13.44 -4.83
N SER A 16 18.56 14.34 -4.72
CA SER A 16 17.84 14.55 -3.46
C SER A 16 17.07 13.27 -3.17
N ALA A 17 17.57 12.46 -2.24
CA ALA A 17 16.78 11.40 -1.67
C ALA A 17 15.53 12.05 -1.02
N LEU A 18 14.34 11.69 -1.47
CA LEU A 18 13.09 12.07 -0.82
C LEU A 18 13.16 11.56 0.63
N ALA A 19 13.01 12.46 1.59
CA ALA A 19 12.90 12.06 2.98
C ALA A 19 11.57 11.31 3.17
N CYS A 20 11.60 10.21 3.90
CA CYS A 20 10.40 9.43 4.17
C CYS A 20 9.34 10.27 4.88
N SER A 21 8.11 10.21 4.40
CA SER A 21 6.97 10.87 5.03
C SER A 21 6.66 10.24 6.39
N ASP A 22 6.14 11.02 7.34
CA ASP A 22 5.75 10.50 8.65
C ASP A 22 4.73 9.34 8.53
N LEU A 23 3.80 9.41 7.58
CA LEU A 23 2.84 8.35 7.32
C LEU A 23 3.53 7.02 6.96
N LEU A 24 4.51 7.05 6.06
CA LEU A 24 5.19 5.86 5.58
C LEU A 24 6.33 5.41 6.49
N ASP A 25 6.79 6.22 7.44
CA ASP A 25 7.74 5.76 8.47
C ASP A 25 7.02 4.85 9.48
N SER A 26 6.73 3.65 9.01
CA SER A 26 5.98 2.61 9.72
C SER A 26 6.46 1.23 9.33
N GLU A 27 6.78 0.40 10.33
CA GLU A 27 7.15 -1.00 10.14
C GLU A 27 5.90 -1.86 10.00
N MET A 28 5.88 -2.72 8.98
CA MET A 28 4.84 -3.74 8.83
C MET A 28 5.48 -5.10 8.52
N ARG A 29 5.06 -6.14 9.25
CA ARG A 29 5.52 -7.51 9.00
C ARG A 29 4.87 -8.03 7.70
N ILE A 30 5.64 -8.71 6.88
CA ILE A 30 5.18 -9.36 5.65
C ILE A 30 4.25 -10.54 6.01
N LEU A 31 3.21 -10.77 5.21
CA LEU A 31 2.27 -11.86 5.41
C LEU A 31 2.99 -13.21 5.43
N ASP A 32 2.66 -14.05 6.41
CA ASP A 32 3.22 -15.40 6.60
C ASP A 32 4.76 -15.44 6.62
N SER A 33 5.40 -14.37 7.13
CA SER A 33 6.85 -14.25 7.24
C SER A 33 7.25 -13.72 8.61
N ALA A 34 8.48 -13.97 9.03
CA ALA A 34 9.10 -13.33 10.20
C ALA A 34 9.69 -11.95 9.86
N GLU A 35 9.80 -11.61 8.57
CA GLU A 35 10.41 -10.37 8.10
C GLU A 35 9.44 -9.19 8.21
N SER A 36 10.00 -8.04 8.55
CA SER A 36 9.30 -6.76 8.53
C SER A 36 9.89 -5.86 7.47
N GLN A 37 9.06 -4.98 6.94
CA GLN A 37 9.42 -3.99 5.93
C GLN A 37 9.01 -2.60 6.42
N ASN A 38 9.89 -1.62 6.31
CA ASN A 38 9.53 -0.23 6.52
C ASN A 38 8.85 0.32 5.26
N LEU A 39 7.67 0.93 5.43
CA LEU A 39 6.91 1.45 4.29
C LEU A 39 7.59 2.63 3.58
N CYS A 40 8.67 3.20 4.15
CA CYS A 40 9.55 4.16 3.47
C CYS A 40 10.09 3.63 2.12
N GLU A 41 10.17 2.31 1.94
CA GLU A 41 10.57 1.70 0.66
C GLU A 41 9.60 2.02 -0.49
N TYR A 42 8.40 2.48 -0.16
CA TYR A 42 7.40 2.92 -1.13
C TYR A 42 7.35 4.44 -1.31
N GLU A 43 8.27 5.21 -0.69
CA GLU A 43 8.34 6.66 -0.91
C GLU A 43 8.53 6.98 -2.40
N GLY A 44 7.84 8.00 -2.89
CA GLY A 44 7.83 8.35 -4.31
C GLY A 44 6.85 7.55 -5.18
N LYS A 45 6.11 6.60 -4.58
CA LYS A 45 5.07 5.82 -5.27
C LYS A 45 3.67 6.23 -4.86
N THR A 46 2.71 6.09 -5.77
CA THR A 46 1.28 6.18 -5.44
C THR A 46 0.84 4.84 -4.84
N LEU A 47 0.25 4.86 -3.64
CA LEU A 47 -0.12 3.64 -2.93
C LEU A 47 -1.63 3.51 -2.77
N LEU A 48 -2.17 2.33 -3.05
CA LEU A 48 -3.54 1.96 -2.70
C LEU A 48 -3.50 0.96 -1.54
N VAL A 49 -3.69 1.45 -0.32
CA VAL A 49 -3.75 0.60 0.88
C VAL A 49 -5.17 0.08 1.06
N VAL A 50 -5.32 -1.24 1.18
CA VAL A 50 -6.63 -1.90 1.30
C VAL A 50 -6.62 -2.85 2.49
N ASN A 51 -7.56 -2.68 3.42
CA ASN A 51 -7.78 -3.69 4.44
C ASN A 51 -8.64 -4.82 3.88
N VAL A 52 -8.09 -6.01 3.78
CA VAL A 52 -8.66 -7.15 3.06
C VAL A 52 -9.16 -8.25 4.00
N ALA A 53 -9.96 -9.18 3.46
CA ALA A 53 -10.37 -10.39 4.16
C ALA A 53 -10.78 -11.50 3.16
N SER A 54 -10.44 -12.76 3.49
CA SER A 54 -10.62 -13.91 2.62
C SER A 54 -12.07 -14.43 2.55
N ARG A 55 -12.92 -14.12 3.53
CA ARG A 55 -14.30 -14.65 3.65
C ARG A 55 -15.37 -13.55 3.67
N CYS A 56 -15.13 -12.48 2.95
CA CYS A 56 -16.00 -11.31 2.85
C CYS A 56 -16.82 -11.32 1.56
N GLY A 57 -18.01 -10.74 1.57
CA GLY A 57 -18.79 -10.53 0.34
C GLY A 57 -18.08 -9.66 -0.71
N TYR A 58 -17.03 -8.94 -0.33
CA TYR A 58 -16.19 -8.12 -1.23
C TYR A 58 -14.90 -8.81 -1.67
N THR A 59 -14.64 -10.06 -1.27
CA THR A 59 -13.40 -10.79 -1.57
C THR A 59 -13.11 -10.90 -3.07
N TYR A 60 -14.16 -10.90 -3.92
CA TYR A 60 -14.01 -10.85 -5.37
C TYR A 60 -13.18 -9.65 -5.88
N GLN A 61 -13.04 -8.58 -5.07
CA GLN A 61 -12.24 -7.41 -5.44
C GLN A 61 -10.73 -7.69 -5.50
N TYR A 62 -10.25 -8.81 -4.95
CA TYR A 62 -8.85 -9.21 -5.13
C TYR A 62 -8.47 -9.31 -6.62
N ALA A 63 -9.36 -9.87 -7.46
CA ALA A 63 -9.11 -9.96 -8.89
C ALA A 63 -8.92 -8.57 -9.54
N SER A 64 -9.78 -7.60 -9.21
CA SER A 64 -9.66 -6.24 -9.72
C SER A 64 -8.46 -5.50 -9.13
N LEU A 65 -8.10 -5.74 -7.85
CA LEU A 65 -6.89 -5.19 -7.23
C LEU A 65 -5.63 -5.71 -7.92
N GLN A 66 -5.58 -7.02 -8.21
CA GLN A 66 -4.46 -7.63 -8.94
C GLN A 66 -4.35 -7.07 -10.36
N SER A 67 -5.47 -6.96 -11.08
CA SER A 67 -5.48 -6.37 -12.43
C SER A 67 -5.04 -4.91 -12.41
N LEU A 68 -5.46 -4.14 -11.41
CA LEU A 68 -5.06 -2.75 -11.22
C LEU A 68 -3.55 -2.64 -10.95
N TYR A 69 -3.02 -3.47 -10.07
CA TYR A 69 -1.60 -3.53 -9.76
C TYR A 69 -0.78 -3.85 -11.03
N GLU A 70 -1.14 -4.90 -11.77
CA GLU A 70 -0.44 -5.26 -13.01
C GLU A 70 -0.45 -4.15 -14.06
N LYS A 71 -1.57 -3.41 -14.16
CA LYS A 71 -1.70 -2.31 -15.12
C LYS A 71 -0.77 -1.14 -14.81
N TYR A 72 -0.62 -0.79 -13.53
CA TYR A 72 0.04 0.48 -13.14
C TYR A 72 1.38 0.30 -12.40
N LYS A 73 1.84 -0.94 -12.12
CA LYS A 73 3.08 -1.18 -11.35
C LYS A 73 4.34 -0.55 -11.95
N GLU A 74 4.38 -0.39 -13.27
CA GLU A 74 5.50 0.25 -13.98
C GLU A 74 5.40 1.80 -13.95
N GLU A 75 4.31 2.35 -13.43
CA GLU A 75 4.05 3.79 -13.30
C GLU A 75 4.19 4.30 -11.86
N ASP A 76 5.03 3.64 -11.06
CA ASP A 76 5.21 3.91 -9.63
C ASP A 76 3.91 3.79 -8.81
N PHE A 77 3.06 2.82 -9.13
CA PHE A 77 1.85 2.51 -8.39
C PHE A 77 1.97 1.15 -7.68
N VAL A 78 1.55 1.09 -6.43
CA VAL A 78 1.57 -0.15 -5.64
C VAL A 78 0.26 -0.33 -4.88
N VAL A 79 -0.28 -1.55 -4.92
CA VAL A 79 -1.35 -1.99 -4.01
C VAL A 79 -0.70 -2.61 -2.77
N LEU A 80 -1.13 -2.19 -1.58
CA LEU A 80 -0.71 -2.78 -0.31
C LEU A 80 -1.92 -3.46 0.35
N GLY A 81 -1.90 -4.79 0.42
CA GLY A 81 -2.97 -5.58 1.04
C GLY A 81 -2.67 -5.84 2.53
N VAL A 82 -3.64 -5.52 3.39
CA VAL A 82 -3.50 -5.69 4.83
C VAL A 82 -4.69 -6.50 5.36
N PRO A 83 -4.52 -7.81 5.59
CA PRO A 83 -5.56 -8.66 6.17
C PRO A 83 -5.96 -8.19 7.57
N SER A 84 -7.26 -8.26 7.88
CA SER A 84 -7.75 -7.90 9.20
C SER A 84 -8.88 -8.81 9.69
N ARG A 85 -8.83 -9.17 10.97
CA ARG A 85 -9.90 -9.91 11.66
C ARG A 85 -10.89 -9.02 12.42
N ASP A 86 -10.77 -7.71 12.30
CA ASP A 86 -11.64 -6.77 13.01
C ASP A 86 -13.12 -6.87 12.61
N PHE A 87 -13.40 -7.49 11.45
CA PHE A 87 -14.76 -7.71 10.93
C PHE A 87 -15.13 -9.20 10.85
N PHE A 88 -14.37 -10.07 11.53
CA PHE A 88 -14.64 -11.51 11.71
C PHE A 88 -14.72 -12.33 10.40
N GLN A 89 -14.10 -11.85 9.32
CA GLN A 89 -14.16 -12.45 8.00
C GLN A 89 -12.78 -12.84 7.42
N GLU A 90 -11.76 -12.96 8.28
CA GLU A 90 -10.44 -13.42 7.86
C GLU A 90 -10.09 -14.75 8.55
N TYR A 91 -9.25 -15.56 7.89
CA TYR A 91 -8.71 -16.78 8.46
C TYR A 91 -7.88 -16.50 9.73
N SER A 92 -7.79 -17.53 10.59
CA SER A 92 -7.02 -17.41 11.84
C SER A 92 -5.51 -17.52 11.60
N ASN A 93 -5.10 -18.31 10.61
CA ASN A 93 -3.71 -18.54 10.27
C ASN A 93 -3.32 -17.70 9.05
N GLU A 94 -2.13 -17.10 9.08
CA GLU A 94 -1.64 -16.29 7.96
C GLU A 94 -1.23 -17.13 6.76
N SER A 95 -0.77 -18.38 6.97
CA SER A 95 -0.51 -19.32 5.89
C SER A 95 -1.77 -19.60 5.06
N ASP A 96 -2.94 -19.75 5.71
CA ASP A 96 -4.21 -19.97 5.02
C ASP A 96 -4.61 -18.71 4.21
N VAL A 97 -4.32 -17.50 4.73
CA VAL A 97 -4.55 -16.23 4.01
C VAL A 97 -3.63 -16.14 2.80
N ALA A 98 -2.34 -16.42 2.97
CA ALA A 98 -1.34 -16.35 1.90
C ALA A 98 -1.67 -17.35 0.78
N GLU A 99 -1.96 -18.60 1.14
CA GLU A 99 -2.38 -19.64 0.19
C GLU A 99 -3.64 -19.23 -0.57
N PHE A 100 -4.69 -18.78 0.14
CA PHE A 100 -5.93 -18.32 -0.47
C PHE A 100 -5.71 -17.20 -1.47
N CYS A 101 -4.96 -16.15 -1.08
CA CYS A 101 -4.72 -15.00 -1.95
C CYS A 101 -3.95 -15.40 -3.22
N SER A 102 -2.94 -16.27 -3.08
CA SER A 102 -2.10 -16.69 -4.22
C SER A 102 -2.83 -17.68 -5.14
N THR A 103 -3.55 -18.66 -4.58
CA THR A 103 -4.18 -19.74 -5.38
C THR A 103 -5.49 -19.32 -6.02
N GLU A 104 -6.34 -18.59 -5.30
CA GLU A 104 -7.67 -18.22 -5.79
C GLU A 104 -7.67 -16.96 -6.66
N TYR A 105 -6.74 -16.02 -6.41
CA TYR A 105 -6.72 -14.71 -7.07
C TYR A 105 -5.39 -14.36 -7.74
N GLY A 106 -4.37 -15.20 -7.61
CA GLY A 106 -3.04 -14.94 -8.16
C GLY A 106 -2.40 -13.65 -7.62
N VAL A 107 -2.71 -13.29 -6.37
CA VAL A 107 -2.20 -12.04 -5.76
C VAL A 107 -0.68 -12.07 -5.72
N ASN A 108 -0.07 -11.05 -6.33
CA ASN A 108 1.38 -10.84 -6.30
C ASN A 108 1.77 -9.40 -5.89
N PHE A 109 0.81 -8.54 -5.57
CA PHE A 109 1.11 -7.29 -4.90
C PHE A 109 1.49 -7.51 -3.43
N PRO A 110 2.24 -6.60 -2.79
CA PRO A 110 2.67 -6.71 -1.40
C PRO A 110 1.50 -6.94 -0.42
N MET A 111 1.64 -8.01 0.37
CA MET A 111 0.70 -8.37 1.42
C MET A 111 1.39 -8.34 2.78
N PHE A 112 0.77 -7.71 3.76
CA PHE A 112 1.28 -7.61 5.12
C PHE A 112 0.56 -8.54 6.09
N SER A 113 1.11 -8.70 7.27
CA SER A 113 0.54 -9.53 8.32
C SER A 113 -0.86 -9.07 8.73
N THR A 114 -1.62 -10.00 9.30
CA THR A 114 -2.94 -9.71 9.85
C THR A 114 -2.84 -8.79 11.05
N VAL A 115 -3.40 -7.59 10.93
CA VAL A 115 -3.37 -6.58 11.99
C VAL A 115 -4.77 -6.04 12.32
N LYS A 116 -4.86 -5.32 13.44
CA LYS A 116 -6.03 -4.50 13.73
C LYS A 116 -5.96 -3.20 12.95
N VAL A 117 -7.05 -2.88 12.26
CA VAL A 117 -7.14 -1.68 11.38
C VAL A 117 -8.00 -0.58 11.99
N ARG A 118 -8.61 -0.82 13.17
CA ARG A 118 -9.53 0.11 13.83
C ARG A 118 -9.43 0.11 15.35
N GLY A 119 -9.94 1.18 15.96
CA GLY A 119 -10.04 1.35 17.40
C GLY A 119 -8.69 1.59 18.09
N LYS A 120 -8.71 1.57 19.43
CA LYS A 120 -7.52 1.91 20.23
C LYS A 120 -6.31 1.00 20.00
N LYS A 121 -6.56 -0.26 19.58
CA LYS A 121 -5.52 -1.27 19.30
C LYS A 121 -5.15 -1.36 17.83
N ALA A 122 -5.59 -0.41 16.98
CA ALA A 122 -5.18 -0.37 15.58
C ALA A 122 -3.65 -0.29 15.46
N HIS A 123 -3.12 -0.91 14.41
CA HIS A 123 -1.70 -0.83 14.05
C HIS A 123 -1.27 0.64 13.91
N PRO A 124 -0.03 1.02 14.28
CA PRO A 124 0.44 2.41 14.19
C PRO A 124 0.20 3.05 12.83
N PHE A 125 0.46 2.33 11.74
CA PHE A 125 0.20 2.79 10.38
C PHE A 125 -1.29 3.16 10.16
N TYR A 126 -2.24 2.32 10.63
CA TYR A 126 -3.68 2.62 10.52
C TYR A 126 -4.12 3.79 11.41
N LYS A 127 -3.43 4.03 12.52
CA LYS A 127 -3.66 5.24 13.33
C LYS A 127 -3.26 6.48 12.57
N LYS A 128 -2.08 6.48 11.94
CA LYS A 128 -1.60 7.58 11.10
C LYS A 128 -2.53 7.82 9.90
N LEU A 129 -2.98 6.74 9.21
CA LEU A 129 -3.98 6.84 8.14
C LEU A 129 -5.27 7.53 8.61
N LYS A 130 -5.76 7.17 9.80
CA LYS A 130 -6.94 7.79 10.40
C LYS A 130 -6.69 9.24 10.78
N GLU A 131 -5.55 9.55 11.40
CA GLU A 131 -5.17 10.92 11.79
C GLU A 131 -5.13 11.85 10.59
N GLU A 132 -4.55 11.39 9.49
CA GLU A 132 -4.39 12.20 8.29
C GLU A 132 -5.67 12.33 7.47
N SER A 133 -6.42 11.23 7.29
CA SER A 133 -7.63 11.21 6.45
C SER A 133 -8.92 11.57 7.19
N GLY A 134 -8.93 11.51 8.52
CA GLY A 134 -10.15 11.56 9.33
C GLY A 134 -11.02 10.31 9.25
N VAL A 135 -10.61 9.28 8.49
CA VAL A 135 -11.41 8.08 8.20
C VAL A 135 -10.78 6.84 8.81
N GLU A 136 -11.60 6.03 9.47
CA GLU A 136 -11.24 4.71 9.99
C GLU A 136 -12.00 3.63 9.21
N PRO A 137 -11.40 2.45 8.94
CA PRO A 137 -12.11 1.37 8.25
C PRO A 137 -13.40 0.98 8.99
N THR A 138 -14.51 1.01 8.27
CA THR A 138 -15.82 0.61 8.81
C THR A 138 -16.21 -0.80 8.41
N TRP A 139 -15.52 -1.37 7.41
CA TRP A 139 -15.68 -2.73 6.92
C TRP A 139 -14.41 -3.20 6.20
N ASN A 140 -14.37 -4.46 5.76
CA ASN A 140 -13.31 -4.96 4.86
C ASN A 140 -13.35 -4.24 3.51
N PHE A 141 -12.23 -4.18 2.82
CA PHE A 141 -12.05 -3.54 1.51
C PHE A 141 -12.31 -2.03 1.51
N ASN A 142 -12.12 -1.33 2.66
CA ASN A 142 -11.92 0.11 2.64
C ASN A 142 -10.51 0.40 2.07
N LYS A 143 -10.38 1.52 1.39
CA LYS A 143 -9.16 1.87 0.67
C LYS A 143 -8.72 3.28 1.02
N TYR A 144 -7.40 3.46 1.08
CA TYR A 144 -6.73 4.76 1.18
C TYR A 144 -5.81 4.91 0.00
N LEU A 145 -5.95 6.00 -0.75
CA LEU A 145 -5.03 6.36 -1.81
C LEU A 145 -4.03 7.38 -1.26
N ILE A 146 -2.74 7.03 -1.35
CA ILE A 146 -1.63 7.84 -0.88
C ILE A 146 -0.84 8.31 -2.10
N SER A 147 -0.57 9.60 -2.17
CA SER A 147 0.22 10.21 -3.24
C SER A 147 1.71 9.92 -3.12
N LYS A 148 2.49 10.20 -4.16
CA LYS A 148 3.94 10.02 -4.23
C LYS A 148 4.72 10.78 -3.13
N ASN A 149 4.14 11.77 -2.50
CA ASN A 149 4.73 12.51 -1.37
C ASN A 149 4.21 12.03 0.00
N GLY A 150 3.67 10.81 0.06
CA GLY A 150 3.25 10.15 1.29
C GLY A 150 2.03 10.79 1.97
N LYS A 151 1.11 11.43 1.23
CA LYS A 151 -0.10 12.04 1.76
C LYS A 151 -1.36 11.28 1.33
N VAL A 152 -2.32 11.07 2.25
CA VAL A 152 -3.62 10.51 1.89
C VAL A 152 -4.39 11.53 1.06
N ILE A 153 -4.70 11.19 -0.20
CA ILE A 153 -5.41 12.06 -1.13
C ILE A 153 -6.87 11.66 -1.34
N SER A 154 -7.20 10.40 -1.09
CA SER A 154 -8.58 9.91 -1.18
C SER A 154 -8.81 8.69 -0.29
N THR A 155 -10.08 8.48 0.10
CA THR A 155 -10.50 7.26 0.78
C THR A 155 -11.76 6.71 0.11
N PHE A 156 -11.85 5.38 -0.01
CA PHE A 156 -12.99 4.72 -0.65
C PHE A 156 -13.59 3.66 0.25
N LYS A 157 -14.91 3.62 0.32
CA LYS A 157 -15.64 2.57 1.04
C LYS A 157 -15.57 1.23 0.32
N SER A 158 -15.91 0.16 1.02
CA SER A 158 -15.88 -1.23 0.52
C SER A 158 -16.56 -1.42 -0.85
N GLY A 159 -17.68 -0.73 -1.09
CA GLY A 159 -18.46 -0.86 -2.33
C GLY A 159 -17.81 -0.25 -3.56
N VAL A 160 -16.85 0.66 -3.41
CA VAL A 160 -16.11 1.25 -4.54
C VAL A 160 -15.14 0.20 -5.07
N LYS A 161 -15.38 -0.25 -6.30
CA LYS A 161 -14.55 -1.28 -6.94
C LYS A 161 -13.20 -0.70 -7.38
N PRO A 162 -12.11 -1.52 -7.36
CA PRO A 162 -10.80 -1.06 -7.82
C PRO A 162 -10.76 -0.61 -9.29
N ASP A 163 -11.63 -1.16 -10.12
CA ASP A 163 -11.78 -0.84 -11.55
C ASP A 163 -12.85 0.24 -11.83
N SER A 164 -13.39 0.89 -10.80
CA SER A 164 -14.38 1.96 -10.97
C SER A 164 -13.75 3.23 -11.56
N PRO A 165 -14.48 3.98 -12.40
CA PRO A 165 -14.00 5.27 -12.92
C PRO A 165 -13.57 6.23 -11.81
N GLU A 166 -14.28 6.22 -10.67
CA GLU A 166 -13.97 7.05 -9.51
C GLU A 166 -12.56 6.79 -8.96
N LEU A 167 -12.19 5.51 -8.79
CA LEU A 167 -10.88 5.14 -8.25
C LEU A 167 -9.78 5.34 -9.29
N ILE A 168 -10.02 4.95 -10.54
CA ILE A 168 -9.07 5.11 -11.64
C ILE A 168 -8.70 6.58 -11.83
N SER A 169 -9.70 7.48 -11.93
CA SER A 169 -9.45 8.93 -12.07
C SER A 169 -8.72 9.55 -10.89
N ALA A 170 -8.73 8.92 -9.72
CA ALA A 170 -7.98 9.42 -8.57
C ALA A 170 -6.51 8.96 -8.60
N ILE A 171 -6.18 7.89 -9.34
CA ILE A 171 -4.81 7.40 -9.54
C ILE A 171 -4.11 8.20 -10.65
N GLU A 172 -4.80 8.49 -11.75
CA GLU A 172 -4.34 9.26 -12.91
C GLU A 172 -4.21 10.77 -12.60
#